data_3d7f395c9f4e79eab61cb6b15e8481b9
#
_entry.id   3d7f395c9f4e79eab61cb6b15e8481b9
#
_cell.length_a   1.000
_cell.length_b   1.000
_cell.length_c   1.000
_cell.angle_alpha   90.00
_cell.angle_beta   90.00
_cell.angle_gamma   90.00
#
_symmetry.space_group_name_H-M   'P 1'
#
loop_
_entity.id
_entity.type
_entity.pdbx_description
1 polymer ?
#
loop_
_entity_poly.entity_id
_entity_poly.type
_entity_poly.pdbx_seq_one_letter_code
_entity_poly.pdbx_strand_id
1 'polypeptide(L)'
;MITLQGVSKTYNKNKTKALDSINLTIPDGCIFGFLGPNGAGKTTTIKLITGALEADSGTILVDGHELPGASLAAKRTIGYVPDNPELFSRLKGMEFLNFIADLYGVDREERQRAIDTYTRRFEIADVLSARVGSYSRGMKQKLLICGSLLPDPQNWILDEPLIGLDPQAAFSLKTIMRERAQAGKCVFFSTHVMEVAEKICDQLAIIKKGEIVFTGTLDELRSLKGKDSSLESLFLELVENEGA
;
A
#
# COMPACT_ATOMS: atom_id res chain seq x y z
N MET A 1 12.71 -4.04 3.25
CA MET A 1 13.11 -3.07 2.18
C MET A 1 12.66 -3.58 0.81
N ILE A 2 12.14 -2.70 -0.04
CA ILE A 2 11.67 -3.03 -1.40
C ILE A 2 12.46 -2.20 -2.41
N THR A 3 12.95 -2.84 -3.50
CA THR A 3 13.75 -2.16 -4.53
C THR A 3 13.24 -2.55 -5.92
N LEU A 4 13.03 -1.56 -6.77
CA LEU A 4 12.72 -1.70 -8.18
C LEU A 4 13.87 -1.10 -9.01
N GLN A 5 14.37 -1.83 -10.01
CA GLN A 5 15.50 -1.41 -10.85
C GLN A 5 15.12 -1.57 -12.32
N GLY A 6 14.94 -0.46 -13.03
CA GLY A 6 14.62 -0.42 -14.45
C GLY A 6 13.29 -1.12 -14.80
N VAL A 7 12.32 -1.11 -13.90
CA VAL A 7 11.09 -1.89 -14.04
C VAL A 7 10.15 -1.25 -15.05
N SER A 8 9.75 -2.02 -16.05
CA SER A 8 8.77 -1.59 -17.06
C SER A 8 7.59 -2.55 -17.13
N LYS A 9 6.41 -2.00 -17.48
CA LYS A 9 5.17 -2.76 -17.69
C LYS A 9 4.30 -2.13 -18.76
N THR A 10 3.87 -2.96 -19.70
CA THR A 10 2.96 -2.57 -20.78
C THR A 10 1.71 -3.42 -20.71
N TYR A 11 0.53 -2.80 -20.77
CA TYR A 11 -0.74 -3.50 -20.90
C TYR A 11 -1.15 -3.54 -22.38
N ASN A 12 -1.58 -4.73 -22.81
CA ASN A 12 -2.09 -5.03 -24.15
C ASN A 12 -1.07 -4.88 -25.30
N LYS A 13 -1.31 -5.60 -26.36
CA LYS A 13 -0.59 -5.53 -27.64
C LYS A 13 -0.55 -4.11 -28.26
N ASN A 14 -1.31 -3.16 -27.73
CA ASN A 14 -1.45 -1.78 -28.21
C ASN A 14 -0.52 -0.75 -27.54
N LYS A 15 0.57 -1.18 -26.90
CA LYS A 15 1.71 -0.31 -26.56
C LYS A 15 1.51 0.79 -25.51
N THR A 16 0.48 0.75 -24.68
CA THR A 16 0.42 1.70 -23.56
C THR A 16 1.31 1.23 -22.44
N LYS A 17 2.47 1.88 -22.26
CA LYS A 17 3.34 1.67 -21.12
C LYS A 17 2.64 2.17 -19.87
N ALA A 18 2.42 1.28 -18.92
CA ALA A 18 1.92 1.65 -17.59
C ALA A 18 3.06 2.05 -16.66
N LEU A 19 4.25 1.48 -16.88
CA LEU A 19 5.50 1.86 -16.21
C LEU A 19 6.64 1.84 -17.24
N ASP A 20 7.52 2.85 -17.18
CA ASP A 20 8.66 2.99 -18.06
C ASP A 20 9.96 3.11 -17.27
N SER A 21 10.68 2.00 -17.14
CA SER A 21 12.02 1.92 -16.53
C SER A 21 12.13 2.57 -15.14
N ILE A 22 11.14 2.35 -14.28
CA ILE A 22 11.13 2.99 -12.95
C ILE A 22 12.19 2.40 -12.03
N ASN A 23 12.85 3.30 -11.29
CA ASN A 23 13.77 2.98 -10.22
C ASN A 23 13.20 3.53 -8.91
N LEU A 24 13.03 2.67 -7.91
CA LEU A 24 12.43 3.04 -6.63
C LEU A 24 13.00 2.19 -5.51
N THR A 25 13.39 2.83 -4.42
CA THR A 25 13.77 2.13 -3.18
C THR A 25 12.85 2.59 -2.06
N ILE A 26 12.21 1.64 -1.39
CA ILE A 26 11.31 1.86 -0.26
C ILE A 26 12.02 1.27 0.97
N PRO A 27 12.55 2.11 1.86
CA PRO A 27 13.31 1.65 3.02
C PRO A 27 12.43 1.05 4.12
N ASP A 28 13.03 0.29 5.01
CA ASP A 28 12.40 -0.13 6.25
C ASP A 28 12.33 1.04 7.25
N GLY A 29 11.46 0.93 8.25
CA GLY A 29 11.34 1.91 9.32
C GLY A 29 10.73 3.25 8.90
N CYS A 30 10.05 3.30 7.75
CA CYS A 30 9.42 4.53 7.31
C CYS A 30 7.99 4.32 6.76
N ILE A 31 7.23 5.40 6.75
CA ILE A 31 5.98 5.51 6.00
C ILE A 31 6.32 6.15 4.65
N PHE A 32 6.26 5.36 3.60
CA PHE A 32 6.56 5.79 2.24
C PHE A 32 5.29 6.02 1.43
N GLY A 33 5.07 7.26 0.99
CA GLY A 33 3.94 7.65 0.16
C GLY A 33 4.24 7.49 -1.33
N PHE A 34 3.32 6.90 -2.09
CA PHE A 34 3.41 6.79 -3.54
C PHE A 34 2.28 7.59 -4.19
N LEU A 35 2.63 8.77 -4.71
CA LEU A 35 1.69 9.80 -5.13
C LEU A 35 1.61 9.87 -6.65
N GLY A 36 0.43 10.14 -7.17
CA GLY A 36 0.23 10.34 -8.60
C GLY A 36 -1.23 10.41 -8.97
N PRO A 37 -1.57 10.98 -10.14
CA PRO A 37 -2.95 11.00 -10.62
C PRO A 37 -3.47 9.60 -10.93
N ASN A 38 -4.77 9.49 -11.18
CA ASN A 38 -5.37 8.25 -11.64
C ASN A 38 -4.77 7.84 -12.99
N GLY A 39 -4.43 6.54 -13.12
CA GLY A 39 -3.76 6.03 -14.32
C GLY A 39 -2.25 6.28 -14.40
N ALA A 40 -1.63 6.93 -13.41
CA ALA A 40 -0.18 7.20 -13.43
C ALA A 40 0.71 5.94 -13.29
N GLY A 41 0.16 4.80 -12.86
CA GLY A 41 0.91 3.55 -12.66
C GLY A 41 0.96 3.04 -11.22
N LYS A 42 0.32 3.72 -10.24
CA LYS A 42 0.37 3.36 -8.80
C LYS A 42 -0.04 1.91 -8.54
N THR A 43 -1.25 1.52 -8.90
CA THR A 43 -1.76 0.15 -8.71
C THR A 43 -0.96 -0.88 -9.50
N THR A 44 -0.41 -0.51 -10.68
CA THR A 44 0.48 -1.39 -11.45
C THR A 44 1.75 -1.66 -10.67
N THR A 45 2.40 -0.63 -10.11
CA THR A 45 3.60 -0.77 -9.27
C THR A 45 3.32 -1.66 -8.07
N ILE A 46 2.20 -1.44 -7.36
CA ILE A 46 1.80 -2.27 -6.22
C ILE A 46 1.60 -3.74 -6.63
N LYS A 47 0.91 -4.00 -7.73
CA LYS A 47 0.70 -5.37 -8.23
C LYS A 47 2.02 -6.08 -8.59
N LEU A 48 3.00 -5.35 -9.10
CA LEU A 48 4.33 -5.88 -9.38
C LEU A 48 5.08 -6.21 -8.08
N ILE A 49 5.10 -5.30 -7.11
CA ILE A 49 5.74 -5.52 -5.79
C ILE A 49 5.10 -6.69 -5.03
N THR A 50 3.79 -6.87 -5.12
CA THR A 50 3.08 -7.97 -4.47
C THR A 50 3.17 -9.30 -5.24
N GLY A 51 3.78 -9.29 -6.43
CA GLY A 51 3.87 -10.45 -7.31
C GLY A 51 2.51 -10.93 -7.83
N ALA A 52 1.50 -10.04 -7.87
CA ALA A 52 0.21 -10.26 -8.53
C ALA A 52 0.28 -10.00 -10.05
N LEU A 53 1.35 -9.36 -10.49
CA LEU A 53 1.67 -9.06 -11.89
C LEU A 53 3.17 -9.27 -12.10
N GLU A 54 3.57 -9.69 -13.31
CA GLU A 54 4.98 -9.81 -13.69
C GLU A 54 5.42 -8.58 -14.49
N ALA A 55 6.66 -8.12 -14.25
CA ALA A 55 7.28 -7.06 -15.02
C ALA A 55 7.66 -7.55 -16.42
N ASP A 56 7.66 -6.66 -17.40
CA ASP A 56 8.14 -6.99 -18.75
C ASP A 56 9.67 -6.87 -18.83
N SER A 57 10.26 -6.01 -17.99
CA SER A 57 11.72 -5.87 -17.83
C SER A 57 12.06 -5.26 -16.47
N GLY A 58 13.33 -5.35 -16.09
CA GLY A 58 13.83 -4.86 -14.81
C GLY A 58 13.76 -5.90 -13.70
N THR A 59 14.22 -5.52 -12.50
CA THR A 59 14.30 -6.40 -11.33
C THR A 59 13.54 -5.80 -10.16
N ILE A 60 12.82 -6.65 -9.42
CA ILE A 60 12.11 -6.28 -8.20
C ILE A 60 12.62 -7.16 -7.06
N LEU A 61 13.08 -6.54 -6.00
CA LEU A 61 13.56 -7.22 -4.80
C LEU A 61 12.68 -6.82 -3.61
N VAL A 62 12.21 -7.82 -2.85
CA VAL A 62 11.50 -7.62 -1.58
C VAL A 62 12.26 -8.40 -0.51
N ASP A 63 12.84 -7.68 0.44
CA ASP A 63 13.71 -8.23 1.49
C ASP A 63 14.84 -9.12 0.92
N GLY A 64 15.43 -8.71 -0.22
CA GLY A 64 16.48 -9.46 -0.91
C GLY A 64 15.97 -10.62 -1.78
N HIS A 65 14.69 -10.90 -1.80
CA HIS A 65 14.08 -11.93 -2.65
C HIS A 65 13.61 -11.34 -3.98
N GLU A 66 14.08 -11.88 -5.08
CA GLU A 66 13.72 -11.41 -6.43
C GLU A 66 12.35 -11.90 -6.87
N LEU A 67 11.58 -11.00 -7.50
CA LEU A 67 10.32 -11.27 -8.19
C LEU A 67 10.52 -11.07 -9.72
N PRO A 68 9.92 -11.83 -10.64
CA PRO A 68 8.95 -12.90 -10.45
C PRO A 68 9.68 -14.20 -10.09
N GLY A 69 9.16 -15.16 -9.87
CA GLY A 69 9.72 -16.44 -9.47
C GLY A 69 8.99 -16.88 -8.24
N ALA A 70 7.90 -16.17 -7.94
CA ALA A 70 6.98 -16.57 -6.90
C ALA A 70 7.73 -17.01 -5.64
N SER A 71 8.74 -16.26 -5.26
CA SER A 71 9.38 -16.51 -4.00
C SER A 71 8.31 -16.44 -2.93
N LEU A 72 7.80 -17.59 -2.52
CA LEU A 72 6.84 -17.68 -1.42
C LEU A 72 7.41 -16.97 -0.18
N ALA A 73 8.75 -16.95 -0.08
CA ALA A 73 9.47 -16.21 0.94
C ALA A 73 9.18 -14.70 0.86
N ALA A 74 9.30 -14.07 -0.31
CA ALA A 74 8.96 -12.65 -0.48
C ALA A 74 7.49 -12.37 -0.14
N LYS A 75 6.57 -13.19 -0.65
CA LYS A 75 5.12 -13.01 -0.42
C LYS A 75 4.74 -13.15 1.05
N ARG A 76 5.43 -13.99 1.80
CA ARG A 76 5.19 -14.14 3.25
C ARG A 76 5.59 -12.91 4.08
N THR A 77 6.46 -12.06 3.55
CA THR A 77 6.83 -10.80 4.24
C THR A 77 5.88 -9.65 3.94
N ILE A 78 4.90 -9.85 3.02
CA ILE A 78 4.00 -8.81 2.54
C ILE A 78 2.61 -8.95 3.16
N GLY A 79 2.11 -7.89 3.78
CA GLY A 79 0.69 -7.68 4.04
C GLY A 79 0.13 -6.71 3.02
N TYR A 80 -0.91 -7.09 2.29
CA TYR A 80 -1.45 -6.28 1.20
C TYR A 80 -2.91 -5.92 1.41
N VAL A 81 -3.24 -4.63 1.21
CA VAL A 81 -4.60 -4.10 1.19
C VAL A 81 -4.87 -3.49 -0.18
N PRO A 82 -5.72 -4.09 -1.02
CA PRO A 82 -6.09 -3.56 -2.33
C PRO A 82 -7.08 -2.39 -2.23
N ASP A 83 -7.13 -1.53 -3.24
CA ASP A 83 -8.11 -0.44 -3.37
C ASP A 83 -9.56 -0.95 -3.42
N ASN A 84 -9.80 -2.07 -4.10
CA ASN A 84 -11.14 -2.66 -4.18
C ASN A 84 -11.31 -3.79 -3.15
N PRO A 85 -12.17 -3.63 -2.13
CA PRO A 85 -12.40 -4.61 -1.08
C PRO A 85 -13.36 -5.74 -1.50
N GLU A 86 -13.43 -6.13 -2.77
CA GLU A 86 -14.20 -7.27 -3.22
C GLU A 86 -13.56 -8.57 -2.78
N LEU A 87 -14.01 -9.10 -1.64
CA LEU A 87 -13.54 -10.34 -1.09
C LEU A 87 -14.69 -11.28 -0.79
N PHE A 88 -14.42 -12.57 -0.92
CA PHE A 88 -15.14 -13.73 -0.39
C PHE A 88 -16.49 -13.41 0.28
N SER A 89 -17.43 -12.86 -0.47
CA SER A 89 -18.73 -12.37 0.04
C SER A 89 -19.54 -13.44 0.78
N ARG A 90 -19.23 -14.73 0.54
CA ARG A 90 -19.89 -15.87 1.16
C ARG A 90 -19.35 -16.23 2.56
N LEU A 91 -18.10 -15.84 2.85
CA LEU A 91 -17.48 -16.10 4.16
C LEU A 91 -18.03 -15.13 5.21
N LYS A 92 -18.03 -15.57 6.47
CA LYS A 92 -18.17 -14.68 7.63
C LYS A 92 -16.86 -13.91 7.85
N GLY A 93 -16.92 -12.74 8.51
CA GLY A 93 -15.72 -11.96 8.82
C GLY A 93 -14.67 -12.77 9.58
N MET A 94 -15.08 -13.54 10.59
CA MET A 94 -14.18 -14.41 11.35
C MET A 94 -13.58 -15.53 10.49
N GLU A 95 -14.35 -16.12 9.60
CA GLU A 95 -13.87 -17.17 8.69
C GLU A 95 -12.80 -16.60 7.73
N PHE A 96 -13.01 -15.38 7.23
CA PHE A 96 -12.03 -14.69 6.40
C PHE A 96 -10.72 -14.42 7.17
N LEU A 97 -10.78 -13.88 8.39
CA LEU A 97 -9.57 -13.64 9.20
C LEU A 97 -8.83 -14.94 9.51
N ASN A 98 -9.53 -16.01 9.87
CA ASN A 98 -8.92 -17.32 10.08
C ASN A 98 -8.28 -17.88 8.81
N PHE A 99 -8.93 -17.74 7.66
CA PHE A 99 -8.38 -18.16 6.37
C PHE A 99 -7.05 -17.46 6.06
N ILE A 100 -6.98 -16.13 6.27
CA ILE A 100 -5.72 -15.39 6.09
C ILE A 100 -4.66 -15.88 7.06
N ALA A 101 -4.99 -16.04 8.32
CA ALA A 101 -4.06 -16.52 9.33
C ALA A 101 -3.51 -17.92 9.01
N ASP A 102 -4.37 -18.85 8.53
CA ASP A 102 -3.97 -20.19 8.09
C ASP A 102 -3.02 -20.13 6.89
N LEU A 103 -3.31 -19.25 5.90
CA LEU A 103 -2.50 -19.07 4.70
C LEU A 103 -1.07 -18.63 5.04
N TYR A 104 -0.92 -17.79 6.05
CA TYR A 104 0.39 -17.28 6.50
C TYR A 104 1.02 -18.15 7.60
N GLY A 105 0.32 -19.17 8.11
CA GLY A 105 0.80 -20.05 9.16
C GLY A 105 0.90 -19.40 10.53
N VAL A 106 0.03 -18.40 10.80
CA VAL A 106 -0.05 -17.72 12.11
C VAL A 106 -0.59 -18.69 13.15
N ASP A 107 0.14 -18.87 14.25
CA ASP A 107 -0.28 -19.77 15.32
C ASP A 107 -1.59 -19.32 16.01
N ARG A 108 -2.23 -20.25 16.74
CA ARG A 108 -3.56 -20.01 17.28
C ARG A 108 -3.62 -18.86 18.30
N GLU A 109 -2.62 -18.74 19.15
CA GLU A 109 -2.62 -17.73 20.22
C GLU A 109 -2.30 -16.35 19.66
N GLU A 110 -1.31 -16.25 18.77
CA GLU A 110 -0.98 -15.00 18.07
C GLU A 110 -2.15 -14.53 17.22
N ARG A 111 -2.79 -15.46 16.48
CA ARG A 111 -4.00 -15.19 15.70
C ARG A 111 -5.09 -14.55 16.54
N GLN A 112 -5.44 -15.19 17.68
CA GLN A 112 -6.51 -14.68 18.52
C GLN A 112 -6.20 -13.29 19.05
N ARG A 113 -4.95 -13.07 19.54
CA ARG A 113 -4.50 -11.76 20.01
C ARG A 113 -4.55 -10.70 18.93
N ALA A 114 -4.09 -11.02 17.72
CA ALA A 114 -4.10 -10.10 16.59
C ALA A 114 -5.52 -9.75 16.13
N ILE A 115 -6.41 -10.76 16.00
CA ILE A 115 -7.81 -10.56 15.66
C ILE A 115 -8.47 -9.63 16.68
N ASP A 116 -8.36 -9.93 17.98
CA ASP A 116 -8.97 -9.12 19.03
C ASP A 116 -8.44 -7.70 19.04
N THR A 117 -7.13 -7.54 18.83
CA THR A 117 -6.48 -6.22 18.82
C THR A 117 -6.98 -5.36 17.66
N TYR A 118 -6.86 -5.86 16.43
CA TYR A 118 -7.16 -5.05 15.26
C TYR A 118 -8.65 -4.85 15.03
N THR A 119 -9.49 -5.86 15.29
CA THR A 119 -10.93 -5.72 15.10
C THR A 119 -11.58 -4.76 16.10
N ARG A 120 -11.05 -4.66 17.33
CA ARG A 120 -11.46 -3.62 18.30
C ARG A 120 -10.99 -2.24 17.86
N ARG A 121 -9.75 -2.09 17.39
CA ARG A 121 -9.22 -0.79 16.92
C ARG A 121 -10.01 -0.24 15.73
N PHE A 122 -10.59 -1.10 14.89
CA PHE A 122 -11.41 -0.72 13.74
C PHE A 122 -12.93 -0.83 14.00
N GLU A 123 -13.34 -1.18 15.20
CA GLU A 123 -14.76 -1.26 15.63
C GLU A 123 -15.60 -2.20 14.74
N ILE A 124 -15.05 -3.38 14.40
CA ILE A 124 -15.73 -4.42 13.62
C ILE A 124 -15.82 -5.76 14.36
N ALA A 125 -15.44 -5.82 15.64
CA ALA A 125 -15.45 -7.07 16.40
C ALA A 125 -16.85 -7.70 16.47
N ASP A 126 -17.89 -6.89 16.67
CA ASP A 126 -19.27 -7.34 16.89
C ASP A 126 -19.94 -7.89 15.61
N VAL A 127 -19.39 -7.56 14.43
CA VAL A 127 -19.96 -7.97 13.14
C VAL A 127 -19.27 -9.16 12.51
N LEU A 128 -18.22 -9.73 13.12
CA LEU A 128 -17.45 -10.83 12.57
C LEU A 128 -18.23 -12.12 12.34
N SER A 129 -19.35 -12.31 13.02
CA SER A 129 -20.25 -13.46 12.82
C SER A 129 -21.13 -13.33 11.57
N ALA A 130 -21.28 -12.12 11.01
CA ALA A 130 -22.05 -11.87 9.81
C ALA A 130 -21.24 -12.16 8.54
N ARG A 131 -21.92 -12.39 7.41
CA ARG A 131 -21.28 -12.61 6.11
C ARG A 131 -20.68 -11.31 5.57
N VAL A 132 -19.47 -11.39 5.02
CA VAL A 132 -18.76 -10.26 4.40
C VAL A 132 -19.59 -9.61 3.27
N GLY A 133 -20.42 -10.38 2.58
CA GLY A 133 -21.36 -9.84 1.58
C GLY A 133 -22.35 -8.79 2.12
N SER A 134 -22.68 -8.83 3.42
CA SER A 134 -23.56 -7.84 4.06
C SER A 134 -22.83 -6.60 4.57
N TYR A 135 -21.49 -6.58 4.52
CA TYR A 135 -20.70 -5.45 5.01
C TYR A 135 -20.80 -4.25 4.07
N SER A 136 -20.79 -3.05 4.64
CA SER A 136 -20.56 -1.82 3.87
C SER A 136 -19.15 -1.83 3.27
N ARG A 137 -18.89 -0.95 2.29
CA ARG A 137 -17.54 -0.79 1.72
C ARG A 137 -16.48 -0.51 2.80
N GLY A 138 -16.79 0.41 3.73
CA GLY A 138 -15.89 0.74 4.84
C GLY A 138 -15.64 -0.44 5.78
N MET A 139 -16.67 -1.25 6.10
CA MET A 139 -16.48 -2.46 6.91
C MET A 139 -15.63 -3.51 6.21
N LYS A 140 -15.78 -3.68 4.89
CA LYS A 140 -14.91 -4.56 4.09
C LYS A 140 -13.48 -4.08 4.11
N GLN A 141 -13.26 -2.78 3.95
CA GLN A 141 -11.94 -2.16 4.01
C GLN A 141 -11.28 -2.38 5.38
N LYS A 142 -11.99 -2.12 6.47
CA LYS A 142 -11.54 -2.40 7.84
C LYS A 142 -11.17 -3.88 8.03
N LEU A 143 -11.97 -4.81 7.53
CA LEU A 143 -11.71 -6.24 7.60
C LEU A 143 -10.43 -6.64 6.84
N LEU A 144 -10.22 -6.08 5.64
CA LEU A 144 -8.99 -6.28 4.85
C LEU A 144 -7.75 -5.78 5.58
N ILE A 145 -7.84 -4.58 6.15
CA ILE A 145 -6.75 -4.00 6.94
C ILE A 145 -6.43 -4.94 8.12
N CYS A 146 -7.42 -5.40 8.87
CA CYS A 146 -7.21 -6.35 9.96
C CYS A 146 -6.54 -7.64 9.44
N GLY A 147 -7.05 -8.23 8.37
CA GLY A 147 -6.50 -9.46 7.79
C GLY A 147 -5.04 -9.30 7.35
N SER A 148 -4.69 -8.18 6.72
CA SER A 148 -3.32 -7.91 6.26
C SER A 148 -2.30 -7.75 7.40
N LEU A 149 -2.77 -7.45 8.60
CA LEU A 149 -1.92 -7.25 9.79
C LEU A 149 -1.75 -8.53 10.62
N LEU A 150 -2.57 -9.56 10.42
CA LEU A 150 -2.50 -10.82 11.22
C LEU A 150 -1.13 -11.50 11.15
N PRO A 151 -0.45 -11.59 9.98
CA PRO A 151 0.85 -12.23 9.88
C PRO A 151 2.00 -11.33 10.36
N ASP A 152 1.73 -10.17 10.92
CA ASP A 152 2.71 -9.17 11.31
C ASP A 152 3.78 -8.88 10.24
N PRO A 153 3.39 -8.55 9.00
CA PRO A 153 4.29 -8.51 7.84
C PRO A 153 5.42 -7.49 8.00
N GLN A 154 6.59 -7.78 7.43
CA GLN A 154 7.69 -6.81 7.36
C GLN A 154 7.35 -5.63 6.44
N ASN A 155 6.64 -5.92 5.33
CA ASN A 155 6.26 -4.92 4.32
C ASN A 155 4.74 -4.81 4.27
N TRP A 156 4.19 -3.68 4.72
CA TRP A 156 2.77 -3.41 4.68
C TRP A 156 2.43 -2.49 3.52
N ILE A 157 1.78 -3.06 2.50
CA ILE A 157 1.48 -2.41 1.22
C ILE A 157 -0.01 -2.11 1.13
N LEU A 158 -0.36 -0.85 0.88
CA LEU A 158 -1.73 -0.38 0.91
C LEU A 158 -2.05 0.45 -0.36
N ASP A 159 -3.05 0.04 -1.11
CA ASP A 159 -3.51 0.78 -2.28
C ASP A 159 -4.75 1.61 -1.92
N GLU A 160 -4.58 2.95 -1.89
CA GLU A 160 -5.62 3.95 -1.54
C GLU A 160 -6.37 3.63 -0.23
N PRO A 161 -5.68 3.31 0.89
CA PRO A 161 -6.29 2.63 2.03
C PRO A 161 -7.29 3.48 2.83
N LEU A 162 -7.29 4.79 2.67
CA LEU A 162 -8.15 5.72 3.41
C LEU A 162 -9.51 5.93 2.76
N ILE A 163 -9.66 5.51 1.51
CA ILE A 163 -10.93 5.67 0.78
C ILE A 163 -12.02 4.79 1.42
N GLY A 164 -13.12 5.43 1.81
CA GLY A 164 -14.28 4.75 2.38
C GLY A 164 -14.19 4.46 3.88
N LEU A 165 -13.10 4.86 4.55
CA LEU A 165 -13.01 4.82 5.99
C LEU A 165 -13.67 6.05 6.63
N ASP A 166 -14.34 5.82 7.76
CA ASP A 166 -14.78 6.89 8.64
C ASP A 166 -13.58 7.56 9.36
N PRO A 167 -13.75 8.77 9.94
CA PRO A 167 -12.65 9.50 10.57
C PRO A 167 -11.92 8.73 11.68
N GLN A 168 -12.65 7.93 12.47
CA GLN A 168 -12.08 7.14 13.56
C GLN A 168 -11.20 6.01 13.03
N ALA A 169 -11.69 5.28 12.01
CA ALA A 169 -10.92 4.24 11.35
C ALA A 169 -9.69 4.80 10.62
N ALA A 170 -9.82 5.97 9.97
CA ALA A 170 -8.70 6.65 9.33
C ALA A 170 -7.63 7.08 10.35
N PHE A 171 -8.04 7.54 11.52
CA PHE A 171 -7.11 7.84 12.62
C PHE A 171 -6.40 6.58 13.12
N SER A 172 -7.15 5.49 13.37
CA SER A 172 -6.59 4.20 13.79
C SER A 172 -5.59 3.64 12.78
N LEU A 173 -5.90 3.72 11.47
CA LEU A 173 -5.00 3.31 10.40
C LEU A 173 -3.68 4.09 10.43
N LYS A 174 -3.75 5.43 10.47
CA LYS A 174 -2.54 6.28 10.53
C LYS A 174 -1.68 5.99 11.76
N THR A 175 -2.32 5.73 12.90
CA THR A 175 -1.62 5.37 14.15
C THR A 175 -0.88 4.04 13.97
N ILE A 176 -1.53 3.01 13.41
CA ILE A 176 -0.90 1.71 13.14
C ILE A 176 0.25 1.87 12.14
N MET A 177 0.09 2.67 11.08
CA MET A 177 1.17 2.95 10.13
C MET A 177 2.41 3.50 10.86
N ARG A 178 2.20 4.48 11.76
CA ARG A 178 3.28 5.08 12.54
C ARG A 178 3.93 4.07 13.50
N GLU A 179 3.13 3.29 14.23
CA GLU A 179 3.61 2.24 15.13
C GLU A 179 4.49 1.22 14.38
N ARG A 180 4.09 0.82 13.17
CA ARG A 180 4.84 -0.13 12.35
C ARG A 180 6.15 0.44 11.85
N ALA A 181 6.16 1.66 11.34
CA ALA A 181 7.38 2.33 10.92
C ALA A 181 8.37 2.48 12.08
N GLN A 182 7.90 2.90 13.28
CA GLN A 182 8.71 2.98 14.48
C GLN A 182 9.27 1.61 14.94
N ALA A 183 8.56 0.53 14.63
CA ALA A 183 9.02 -0.84 14.87
C ALA A 183 10.02 -1.35 13.81
N GLY A 184 10.50 -0.48 12.91
CA GLY A 184 11.46 -0.83 11.86
C GLY A 184 10.85 -1.54 10.66
N LYS A 185 9.51 -1.53 10.50
CA LYS A 185 8.82 -2.16 9.38
C LYS A 185 8.57 -1.18 8.25
N CYS A 186 8.50 -1.69 7.02
CA CYS A 186 8.17 -0.89 5.84
C CYS A 186 6.66 -0.69 5.75
N VAL A 187 6.22 0.56 5.61
CA VAL A 187 4.82 0.91 5.30
C VAL A 187 4.82 1.67 3.97
N PHE A 188 4.28 1.04 2.94
CA PHE A 188 4.16 1.63 1.61
C PHE A 188 2.70 1.81 1.24
N PHE A 189 2.28 3.04 0.91
CA PHE A 189 0.90 3.26 0.51
C PHE A 189 0.78 4.20 -0.68
N SER A 190 -0.18 3.92 -1.55
CA SER A 190 -0.56 4.83 -2.62
C SER A 190 -1.64 5.79 -2.15
N THR A 191 -1.60 7.02 -2.66
CA THR A 191 -2.70 7.96 -2.52
C THR A 191 -2.67 9.05 -3.59
N HIS A 192 -3.83 9.65 -3.87
CA HIS A 192 -3.96 10.89 -4.62
C HIS A 192 -4.33 12.06 -3.70
N VAL A 193 -4.47 11.84 -2.38
CA VAL A 193 -4.82 12.86 -1.39
C VAL A 193 -3.56 13.44 -0.76
N MET A 194 -3.12 14.60 -1.27
CA MET A 194 -1.85 15.23 -0.91
C MET A 194 -1.77 15.60 0.58
N GLU A 195 -2.85 16.11 1.16
CA GLU A 195 -2.90 16.46 2.60
C GLU A 195 -2.61 15.27 3.52
N VAL A 196 -3.00 14.06 3.12
CA VAL A 196 -2.71 12.85 3.89
C VAL A 196 -1.23 12.55 3.82
N ALA A 197 -0.66 12.54 2.62
CA ALA A 197 0.77 12.26 2.43
C ALA A 197 1.63 13.27 3.19
N GLU A 198 1.30 14.56 3.12
CA GLU A 198 2.01 15.63 3.81
C GLU A 198 2.08 15.45 5.33
N LYS A 199 1.02 14.88 5.93
CA LYS A 199 0.92 14.71 7.39
C LYS A 199 1.57 13.43 7.92
N ILE A 200 1.70 12.39 7.10
CA ILE A 200 2.11 11.07 7.61
C ILE A 200 3.35 10.47 6.97
N CYS A 201 3.74 10.89 5.75
CA CYS A 201 4.89 10.32 5.07
C CYS A 201 6.21 10.82 5.67
N ASP A 202 7.15 9.91 5.83
CA ASP A 202 8.55 10.21 6.11
C ASP A 202 9.29 10.44 4.79
N GLN A 203 8.96 9.66 3.75
CA GLN A 203 9.44 9.80 2.39
C GLN A 203 8.30 9.59 1.39
N LEU A 204 8.47 10.09 0.19
CA LEU A 204 7.49 9.93 -0.88
C LEU A 204 8.14 9.81 -2.26
N ALA A 205 7.42 9.20 -3.19
CA ALA A 205 7.72 9.29 -4.61
C ALA A 205 6.48 9.79 -5.35
N ILE A 206 6.71 10.59 -6.39
CA ILE A 206 5.67 11.08 -7.30
C ILE A 206 5.83 10.37 -8.63
N ILE A 207 4.75 9.70 -9.09
CA ILE A 207 4.69 9.04 -10.39
C ILE A 207 3.76 9.79 -11.33
N LYS A 208 4.19 9.98 -12.57
CA LYS A 208 3.44 10.60 -13.67
C LYS A 208 3.63 9.79 -14.93
N LYS A 209 2.53 9.40 -15.60
CA LYS A 209 2.56 8.64 -16.89
C LYS A 209 3.53 7.44 -16.92
N GLY A 210 3.66 6.74 -15.78
CA GLY A 210 4.51 5.56 -15.66
C GLY A 210 5.98 5.84 -15.33
N GLU A 211 6.36 7.09 -15.06
CA GLU A 211 7.72 7.51 -14.70
C GLU A 211 7.75 8.13 -13.30
N ILE A 212 8.84 7.89 -12.55
CA ILE A 212 9.08 8.56 -11.27
C ILE A 212 9.65 9.94 -11.54
N VAL A 213 8.91 10.98 -11.17
CA VAL A 213 9.33 12.38 -11.36
C VAL A 213 9.99 12.99 -10.12
N PHE A 214 9.78 12.38 -8.96
CA PHE A 214 10.44 12.76 -7.71
C PHE A 214 10.50 11.56 -6.74
N THR A 215 11.57 11.49 -5.96
CA THR A 215 11.70 10.60 -4.79
C THR A 215 12.53 11.32 -3.72
N GLY A 216 12.03 11.33 -2.48
CA GLY A 216 12.73 11.97 -1.36
C GLY A 216 11.79 12.32 -0.22
N THR A 217 12.25 13.18 0.67
CA THR A 217 11.45 13.75 1.77
C THR A 217 10.62 14.95 1.29
N LEU A 218 9.62 15.33 2.07
CA LEU A 218 8.83 16.54 1.80
C LEU A 218 9.70 17.80 1.85
N ASP A 219 10.68 17.85 2.75
CA ASP A 219 11.59 19.00 2.87
C ASP A 219 12.52 19.14 1.66
N GLU A 220 12.99 18.01 1.11
CA GLU A 220 13.75 17.99 -0.15
C GLU A 220 12.88 18.50 -1.31
N LEU A 221 11.63 18.03 -1.41
CA LEU A 221 10.69 18.51 -2.42
C LEU A 221 10.43 20.01 -2.33
N ARG A 222 10.20 20.54 -1.11
CA ARG A 222 10.02 21.97 -0.84
C ARG A 222 11.27 22.79 -1.19
N SER A 223 12.45 22.23 -0.97
CA SER A 223 13.73 22.91 -1.27
C SER A 223 13.94 23.10 -2.77
N LEU A 224 13.37 22.25 -3.61
CA LEU A 224 13.46 22.35 -5.07
C LEU A 224 12.58 23.48 -5.66
N LYS A 225 11.48 23.82 -5.00
CA LYS A 225 10.42 24.65 -5.59
C LYS A 225 10.00 25.89 -4.76
N GLY A 226 10.43 25.97 -3.50
CA GLY A 226 10.10 27.08 -2.59
C GLY A 226 9.51 26.62 -1.27
N LYS A 227 10.02 27.19 -0.17
CA LYS A 227 9.80 26.68 1.20
C LYS A 227 8.35 26.78 1.71
N ASP A 228 7.53 27.65 1.15
CA ASP A 228 6.17 27.92 1.64
C ASP A 228 5.06 27.26 0.78
N SER A 229 5.43 26.40 -0.18
CA SER A 229 4.47 25.74 -1.06
C SER A 229 3.87 24.49 -0.39
N SER A 230 2.55 24.31 -0.48
CA SER A 230 1.89 23.07 -0.08
C SER A 230 2.32 21.91 -0.97
N LEU A 231 2.24 20.67 -0.46
CA LEU A 231 2.51 19.47 -1.28
C LEU A 231 1.62 19.43 -2.53
N GLU A 232 0.38 19.90 -2.41
CA GLU A 232 -0.56 19.98 -3.54
C GLU A 232 -0.06 20.91 -4.65
N SER A 233 0.41 22.11 -4.31
CA SER A 233 0.97 23.05 -5.29
C SER A 233 2.20 22.48 -5.99
N LEU A 234 3.10 21.85 -5.22
CA LEU A 234 4.31 21.22 -5.75
C LEU A 234 3.99 20.04 -6.66
N PHE A 235 2.99 19.24 -6.26
CA PHE A 235 2.50 18.12 -7.05
C PHE A 235 1.91 18.58 -8.38
N LEU A 236 1.03 19.59 -8.37
CA LEU A 236 0.42 20.16 -9.59
C LEU A 236 1.50 20.67 -10.56
N GLU A 237 2.50 21.40 -10.06
CA GLU A 237 3.60 21.84 -10.90
C GLU A 237 4.37 20.69 -11.55
N LEU A 238 4.65 19.60 -10.81
CA LEU A 238 5.37 18.45 -11.35
C LEU A 238 4.51 17.64 -12.34
N VAL A 239 3.19 17.63 -12.13
CA VAL A 239 2.28 16.83 -12.95
C VAL A 239 1.72 17.63 -14.13
N GLU A 240 1.51 18.94 -14.03
CA GLU A 240 0.91 19.78 -15.09
C GLU A 240 1.94 20.43 -16.03
N ASN A 241 3.18 20.66 -15.59
CA ASN A 241 4.23 21.30 -16.41
C ASN A 241 4.76 20.39 -17.53
N GLU A 242 3.92 20.08 -18.53
CA GLU A 242 4.27 19.68 -19.88
C GLU A 242 3.37 20.42 -20.88
N GLY A 243 3.62 21.73 -21.05
CA GLY A 243 2.85 22.57 -21.98
C GLY A 243 3.47 23.94 -22.14
N ALA A 244 4.79 24.00 -22.32
CA ALA A 244 5.44 25.18 -22.88
C ALA A 244 6.58 24.73 -23.79
#